data_8dcf8c20e2dc5d571194a040a15946e7
#
_entry.id   8dcf8c20e2dc5d571194a040a15946e7
#
_cell.length_a   1.000
_cell.length_b   1.000
_cell.length_c   1.000
_cell.angle_alpha   90.00
_cell.angle_beta   90.00
_cell.angle_gamma   90.00
#
_symmetry.space_group_name_H-M   'P 1'
#
loop_
_entity.id
_entity.type
_entity.pdbx_description
1 polymer ?
#
loop_
_entity_poly.entity_id
_entity_poly.type
_entity_poly.pdbx_seq_one_letter_code
_entity_poly.pdbx_strand_id
1 'polypeptide(L)'
;MSTPERTADGRYIIVKGRRWRAQDPVLPEALTAPLLSALGTARSRLSRRHQLNDEQTAVLRQRVTWAKEGLGERGTPWWELTEDERLARARDRLERLARRDGAVREGGR
;
A
#
# COMPACT_ATOMS: atom_id res chain seq x y z
N MET A 1 -7.29 -15.91 -15.25
CA MET A 1 -7.17 -14.45 -15.16
C MET A 1 -5.87 -13.99 -15.76
N SER A 2 -5.92 -12.99 -16.54
CA SER A 2 -4.71 -12.49 -17.19
C SER A 2 -3.99 -11.50 -16.27
N THR A 3 -2.65 -11.54 -16.35
CA THR A 3 -1.82 -10.56 -15.68
C THR A 3 -1.96 -9.22 -16.40
N PRO A 4 -2.06 -8.09 -15.69
CA PRO A 4 -2.11 -6.79 -16.37
C PRO A 4 -0.88 -6.59 -17.24
N GLU A 5 -1.07 -5.92 -18.36
CA GLU A 5 0.02 -5.58 -19.25
C GLU A 5 0.98 -4.65 -18.54
N ARG A 6 2.28 -4.89 -18.75
CA ARG A 6 3.32 -4.08 -18.11
C ARG A 6 4.09 -3.34 -19.19
N THR A 7 4.50 -2.11 -18.89
CA THR A 7 5.31 -1.35 -19.85
C THR A 7 6.68 -2.03 -20.01
N ALA A 8 7.35 -1.71 -21.15
CA ALA A 8 8.61 -2.36 -21.51
C ALA A 8 9.67 -2.21 -20.42
N ASP A 9 9.70 -1.07 -19.72
CA ASP A 9 10.66 -0.83 -18.65
C ASP A 9 10.26 -1.45 -17.32
N GLY A 10 9.08 -2.08 -17.24
CA GLY A 10 8.60 -2.74 -16.04
C GLY A 10 8.09 -1.82 -14.94
N ARG A 11 8.07 -0.52 -15.20
CA ARG A 11 7.74 0.48 -14.17
C ARG A 11 6.25 0.71 -13.97
N TYR A 12 5.45 0.39 -14.99
CA TYR A 12 4.01 0.66 -14.97
C TYR A 12 3.23 -0.56 -15.41
N ILE A 13 2.02 -0.68 -14.89
CA ILE A 13 1.04 -1.64 -15.40
C ILE A 13 -0.05 -0.84 -16.12
N ILE A 14 -0.70 -1.49 -17.06
CA ILE A 14 -1.77 -0.86 -17.84
C ILE A 14 -3.07 -1.58 -17.53
N VAL A 15 -4.04 -0.85 -17.01
CA VAL A 15 -5.35 -1.41 -16.67
C VAL A 15 -6.41 -0.49 -17.27
N LYS A 16 -7.23 -1.04 -18.16
CA LYS A 16 -8.31 -0.28 -18.80
C LYS A 16 -7.79 1.00 -19.48
N GLY A 17 -6.63 0.89 -20.11
CA GLY A 17 -6.03 2.00 -20.84
C GLY A 17 -5.30 3.01 -19.99
N ARG A 18 -5.27 2.85 -18.68
CA ARG A 18 -4.58 3.76 -17.77
C ARG A 18 -3.30 3.14 -17.25
N ARG A 19 -2.28 3.98 -17.10
CA ARG A 19 -1.01 3.56 -16.54
C ARG A 19 -1.01 3.74 -15.03
N TRP A 20 -0.61 2.69 -14.32
CA TRP A 20 -0.44 2.72 -12.88
C TRP A 20 0.97 2.26 -12.55
N ARG A 21 1.58 2.87 -11.55
CA ARG A 21 2.91 2.44 -11.14
C ARG A 21 2.87 0.99 -10.69
N ALA A 22 3.82 0.19 -11.19
CA ALA A 22 3.91 -1.22 -10.82
C ALA A 22 4.44 -1.36 -9.40
N GLN A 23 4.08 -2.46 -8.75
CA GLN A 23 4.66 -2.81 -7.47
C GLN A 23 6.16 -3.01 -7.62
N ASP A 24 6.92 -2.59 -6.60
CA ASP A 24 8.37 -2.70 -6.58
C ASP A 24 8.80 -4.18 -6.63
N PRO A 25 9.53 -4.60 -7.68
CA PRO A 25 9.89 -6.01 -7.83
C PRO A 25 10.99 -6.48 -6.88
N VAL A 26 11.70 -5.59 -6.22
CA VAL A 26 12.76 -6.01 -5.30
C VAL A 26 12.21 -6.48 -3.96
N LEU A 27 10.98 -6.13 -3.63
CA LEU A 27 10.42 -6.44 -2.31
C LEU A 27 10.16 -7.93 -2.16
N PRO A 28 10.67 -8.55 -1.08
CA PRO A 28 10.37 -9.95 -0.82
C PRO A 28 8.94 -10.15 -0.37
N GLU A 29 8.42 -11.35 -0.56
CA GLU A 29 7.05 -11.68 -0.19
C GLU A 29 6.77 -11.42 1.29
N ALA A 30 7.78 -11.60 2.14
CA ALA A 30 7.61 -11.33 3.57
C ALA A 30 7.17 -9.89 3.84
N LEU A 31 7.48 -8.98 2.93
CA LEU A 31 7.04 -7.57 3.04
C LEU A 31 5.79 -7.31 2.21
N THR A 32 5.72 -7.83 0.99
CA THR A 32 4.59 -7.54 0.11
C THR A 32 3.29 -8.18 0.58
N ALA A 33 3.34 -9.40 1.10
CA ALA A 33 2.12 -10.08 1.52
C ALA A 33 1.36 -9.30 2.60
N PRO A 34 1.99 -8.89 3.70
CA PRO A 34 1.27 -8.11 4.70
C PRO A 34 0.86 -6.72 4.22
N LEU A 35 1.65 -6.10 3.33
CA LEU A 35 1.26 -4.81 2.76
C LEU A 35 0.02 -4.94 1.89
N LEU A 36 -0.02 -5.97 1.05
CA LEU A 36 -1.19 -6.23 0.20
C LEU A 36 -2.41 -6.57 1.05
N SER A 37 -2.22 -7.32 2.13
CA SER A 37 -3.30 -7.66 3.05
C SER A 37 -3.88 -6.40 3.69
N ALA A 38 -3.02 -5.51 4.18
CA ALA A 38 -3.45 -4.26 4.78
C ALA A 38 -4.20 -3.37 3.78
N LEU A 39 -3.69 -3.32 2.54
CA LEU A 39 -4.32 -2.55 1.48
C LEU A 39 -5.72 -3.08 1.18
N GLY A 40 -5.83 -4.39 1.02
CA GLY A 40 -7.11 -5.04 0.72
C GLY A 40 -8.13 -4.81 1.83
N THR A 41 -7.71 -4.93 3.09
CA THR A 41 -8.58 -4.71 4.23
C THR A 41 -9.11 -3.27 4.26
N ALA A 42 -8.20 -2.31 4.07
CA ALA A 42 -8.60 -0.90 4.08
C ALA A 42 -9.57 -0.58 2.93
N ARG A 43 -9.26 -1.10 1.73
CA ARG A 43 -10.13 -0.87 0.57
C ARG A 43 -11.51 -1.50 0.77
N SER A 44 -11.56 -2.69 1.34
CA SER A 44 -12.82 -3.38 1.60
C SER A 44 -13.69 -2.55 2.54
N ARG A 45 -13.09 -2.01 3.60
CA ARG A 45 -13.83 -1.18 4.54
C ARG A 45 -14.27 0.13 3.91
N LEU A 46 -13.42 0.73 3.07
CA LEU A 46 -13.77 1.98 2.37
C LEU A 46 -14.91 1.77 1.37
N SER A 47 -15.07 0.57 0.83
CA SER A 47 -16.17 0.29 -0.09
C SER A 47 -17.51 0.39 0.60
N ARG A 48 -17.53 0.35 1.93
CA ARG A 48 -18.73 0.52 2.74
C ARG A 48 -18.68 1.86 3.50
N ARG A 49 -18.15 2.90 2.86
CA ARG A 49 -17.90 4.17 3.52
C ARG A 49 -19.17 4.86 4.02
N HIS A 50 -20.35 4.47 3.52
CA HIS A 50 -21.60 5.00 4.03
C HIS A 50 -21.85 4.63 5.50
N GLN A 51 -21.10 3.66 6.01
CA GLN A 51 -21.16 3.24 7.40
C GLN A 51 -20.05 3.88 8.25
N LEU A 52 -19.28 4.78 7.66
CA LEU A 52 -18.11 5.37 8.31
C LEU A 52 -18.32 6.86 8.50
N ASN A 53 -17.80 7.39 9.60
CA ASN A 53 -17.73 8.85 9.75
C ASN A 53 -16.47 9.37 9.05
N ASP A 54 -16.34 10.71 9.01
CA ASP A 54 -15.22 11.35 8.30
C ASP A 54 -13.88 10.95 8.88
N GLU A 55 -13.79 10.84 10.19
CA GLU A 55 -12.54 10.48 10.85
C GLU A 55 -12.13 9.06 10.49
N GLN A 56 -13.07 8.14 10.54
CA GLN A 56 -12.80 6.74 10.17
C GLN A 56 -12.36 6.62 8.71
N THR A 57 -13.02 7.38 7.84
CA THR A 57 -12.67 7.39 6.42
C THR A 57 -11.25 7.91 6.22
N ALA A 58 -10.90 8.98 6.92
CA ALA A 58 -9.56 9.56 6.81
C ALA A 58 -8.49 8.56 7.28
N VAL A 59 -8.75 7.86 8.38
CA VAL A 59 -7.82 6.86 8.88
C VAL A 59 -7.60 5.75 7.85
N LEU A 60 -8.68 5.25 7.26
CA LEU A 60 -8.58 4.19 6.28
C LEU A 60 -7.85 4.65 5.02
N ARG A 61 -8.10 5.88 4.57
CA ARG A 61 -7.38 6.42 3.41
C ARG A 61 -5.89 6.56 3.70
N GLN A 62 -5.53 6.94 4.92
CA GLN A 62 -4.13 7.00 5.32
C GLN A 62 -3.49 5.61 5.28
N ARG A 63 -4.22 4.58 5.72
CA ARG A 63 -3.70 3.22 5.68
C ARG A 63 -3.49 2.75 4.24
N VAL A 64 -4.40 3.10 3.32
CA VAL A 64 -4.22 2.81 1.89
C VAL A 64 -2.94 3.49 1.39
N THR A 65 -2.74 4.76 1.75
CA THR A 65 -1.54 5.49 1.34
C THR A 65 -0.27 4.82 1.84
N TRP A 66 -0.22 4.47 3.12
CA TRP A 66 0.95 3.79 3.68
C TRP A 66 1.23 2.46 2.99
N ALA A 67 0.19 1.66 2.77
CA ALA A 67 0.37 0.37 2.11
C ALA A 67 0.90 0.54 0.70
N LYS A 68 0.35 1.49 -0.05
CA LYS A 68 0.82 1.75 -1.42
C LYS A 68 2.23 2.30 -1.44
N GLU A 69 2.58 3.17 -0.50
CA GLU A 69 3.95 3.68 -0.41
C GLU A 69 4.93 2.55 -0.14
N GLY A 70 4.57 1.65 0.79
CA GLY A 70 5.41 0.50 1.09
C GLY A 70 5.61 -0.40 -0.10
N LEU A 71 4.56 -0.60 -0.90
CA LEU A 71 4.62 -1.44 -2.10
C LEU A 71 5.33 -0.76 -3.27
N GLY A 72 5.65 0.53 -3.14
CA GLY A 72 6.32 1.27 -4.21
C GLY A 72 5.36 1.90 -5.21
N GLU A 73 4.07 1.79 -4.97
CA GLU A 73 3.04 2.28 -5.91
C GLU A 73 2.70 3.75 -5.70
N ARG A 74 3.22 4.37 -4.65
CA ARG A 74 2.94 5.78 -4.33
C ARG A 74 4.18 6.39 -3.69
N GLY A 75 4.27 7.72 -3.71
CA GLY A 75 5.43 8.45 -3.18
C GLY A 75 6.54 8.47 -4.20
N THR A 76 7.78 8.60 -3.73
CA THR A 76 8.93 8.60 -4.63
C THR A 76 8.97 7.29 -5.42
N PRO A 77 9.12 7.36 -6.75
CA PRO A 77 9.16 6.14 -7.56
C PRO A 77 10.26 5.20 -7.06
N TRP A 78 9.92 3.90 -6.99
CA TRP A 78 10.87 2.92 -6.45
C TRP A 78 12.15 2.84 -7.26
N TRP A 79 12.09 3.12 -8.56
CA TRP A 79 13.27 3.05 -9.42
C TRP A 79 14.23 4.22 -9.20
N GLU A 80 13.82 5.23 -8.42
CA GLU A 80 14.68 6.36 -8.06
C GLU A 80 15.36 6.16 -6.71
N LEU A 81 15.04 5.07 -6.01
CA LEU A 81 15.59 4.77 -4.70
C LEU A 81 16.56 3.60 -4.78
N THR A 82 17.53 3.58 -3.86
CA THR A 82 18.40 2.41 -3.73
C THR A 82 17.59 1.24 -3.20
N GLU A 83 18.12 0.04 -3.38
CA GLU A 83 17.46 -1.16 -2.85
C GLU A 83 17.24 -1.07 -1.35
N ASP A 84 18.26 -0.61 -0.62
CA ASP A 84 18.15 -0.46 0.84
C ASP A 84 17.06 0.52 1.21
N GLU A 85 16.95 1.63 0.49
CA GLU A 85 15.90 2.62 0.74
C GLU A 85 14.52 2.04 0.48
N ARG A 86 14.39 1.21 -0.57
CA ARG A 86 13.13 0.58 -0.92
C ARG A 86 12.68 -0.40 0.17
N LEU A 87 13.61 -1.21 0.64
CA LEU A 87 13.32 -2.15 1.73
C LEU A 87 12.99 -1.42 3.02
N ALA A 88 13.75 -0.36 3.33
CA ALA A 88 13.51 0.41 4.54
C ALA A 88 12.13 1.08 4.51
N ARG A 89 11.74 1.60 3.35
CA ARG A 89 10.42 2.23 3.21
C ARG A 89 9.29 1.20 3.43
N ALA A 90 9.44 0.02 2.84
CA ALA A 90 8.43 -1.03 3.00
C ALA A 90 8.28 -1.42 4.47
N ARG A 91 9.41 -1.60 5.17
CA ARG A 91 9.39 -1.96 6.60
C ARG A 91 8.78 -0.85 7.44
N ASP A 92 9.12 0.41 7.13
CA ASP A 92 8.59 1.55 7.86
C ASP A 92 7.06 1.63 7.74
N ARG A 93 6.54 1.42 6.54
CA ARG A 93 5.09 1.50 6.34
C ARG A 93 4.36 0.34 7.00
N LEU A 94 4.96 -0.85 6.98
CA LEU A 94 4.41 -1.98 7.72
C LEU A 94 4.34 -1.69 9.21
N GLU A 95 5.39 -1.11 9.75
CA GLU A 95 5.44 -0.77 11.17
C GLU A 95 4.36 0.25 11.51
N ARG A 96 4.18 1.26 10.67
CA ARG A 96 3.13 2.26 10.88
C ARG A 96 1.74 1.62 10.88
N LEU A 97 1.50 0.70 9.96
CA LEU A 97 0.22 0.01 9.87
C LEU A 97 -0.04 -0.83 11.12
N ALA A 98 0.96 -1.56 11.59
CA ALA A 98 0.83 -2.38 12.78
C ALA A 98 0.67 -1.53 14.05
N ARG A 99 1.46 -0.47 14.15
CA ARG A 99 1.42 0.41 15.31
C ARG A 99 0.09 1.15 15.39
N ARG A 100 -0.45 1.57 14.25
CA ARG A 100 -1.73 2.25 14.21
C ARG A 100 -2.83 1.36 14.78
N ASP A 101 -2.83 0.08 14.41
CA ASP A 101 -3.79 -0.87 14.95
C ASP A 101 -3.61 -1.01 16.47
N GLY A 102 -2.37 -1.10 16.92
CA GLY A 102 -2.09 -1.18 18.34
C GLY A 102 -2.55 0.06 19.09
N ALA A 103 -2.31 1.24 18.53
CA ALA A 103 -2.72 2.49 19.13
C ALA A 103 -4.24 2.56 19.28
N VAL A 104 -4.96 2.10 18.25
CA VAL A 104 -6.42 2.10 18.30
C VAL A 104 -6.91 1.20 19.44
N ARG A 105 -6.34 0.01 19.56
CA ARG A 105 -6.73 -0.90 20.63
C ARG A 105 -6.44 -0.31 22.00
N GLU A 106 -5.29 0.34 22.14
CA GLU A 106 -4.93 0.96 23.42
C GLU A 106 -5.87 2.11 23.74
N GLY A 107 -6.21 2.91 22.74
CA GLY A 107 -7.13 4.01 22.95
C GLY A 107 -8.52 3.58 23.34
N GLY A 108 -8.88 2.34 23.05
CA GLY A 108 -10.19 1.80 23.37
C GLY A 108 -10.35 1.32 24.79
N ARG A 109 -9.31 1.32 25.57
CA ARG A 109 -9.38 0.85 26.96
C ARG A 109 -10.12 1.79 27.87
#